data_6d4b377d0cd50cd5147ee025a1d9c4f5
#
_entry.id   6d4b377d0cd50cd5147ee025a1d9c4f5
#
_cell.length_a   1.000
_cell.length_b   1.000
_cell.length_c   1.000
_cell.angle_alpha   90.00
_cell.angle_beta   90.00
_cell.angle_gamma   90.00
#
_symmetry.space_group_name_H-M   'P 1'
#
loop_
_entity.id
_entity.type
_entity.pdbx_description
1 polymer ?
#
loop_
_entity_poly.entity_id
_entity_poly.type
_entity_poly.pdbx_seq_one_letter_code
_entity_poly.pdbx_strand_id
1 'polypeptide(L)'
;MRRKIVAITSQYLKEPISQIVSELKLNCDIQVVSYNKFDTISEVYDSYAGDTDGFLISGKIAKAAIESTAHAYNRPIVSFEIDTAGLYRALLNLLISNRDLDMDRIILDFLIPIDGGCTATAFLKELDIDTVPPHINNWTKALTRTSISTIENHVLSELIRMWNNNEMDMVLCQYSNILPELRAHGIPTIYPLPSVSHIRDLANEL
;
A
#
# COMPACT_ATOMS: atom_id res chain seq x y z
N MET A 1 -15.42 -12.32 25.92
CA MET A 1 -14.33 -12.88 25.10
C MET A 1 -13.85 -11.75 24.19
N ARG A 2 -12.56 -11.46 24.09
CA ARG A 2 -12.07 -10.45 23.13
C ARG A 2 -12.19 -11.03 21.73
N ARG A 3 -12.60 -10.20 20.76
CA ARG A 3 -12.62 -10.58 19.34
C ARG A 3 -11.20 -10.85 18.86
N LYS A 4 -11.03 -11.88 18.03
CA LYS A 4 -9.75 -12.20 17.40
C LYS A 4 -9.80 -11.72 15.95
N ILE A 5 -8.87 -10.88 15.55
CA ILE A 5 -8.75 -10.34 14.20
C ILE A 5 -7.38 -10.75 13.64
N VAL A 6 -7.34 -11.14 12.39
CA VAL A 6 -6.09 -11.41 11.67
C VAL A 6 -5.86 -10.33 10.62
N ALA A 7 -4.73 -9.63 10.70
CA ALA A 7 -4.31 -8.68 9.69
C ALA A 7 -3.34 -9.36 8.72
N ILE A 8 -3.76 -9.51 7.44
CA ILE A 8 -2.94 -10.12 6.38
C ILE A 8 -2.32 -8.99 5.54
N THR A 9 -1.00 -9.04 5.39
CA THR A 9 -0.24 -8.03 4.65
C THR A 9 0.94 -8.65 3.89
N SER A 10 1.62 -7.88 3.04
CA SER A 10 2.86 -8.33 2.43
C SER A 10 3.97 -8.51 3.49
N GLN A 11 4.95 -9.34 3.17
CA GLN A 11 6.09 -9.58 4.08
C GLN A 11 6.80 -8.27 4.48
N TYR A 12 6.89 -7.32 3.55
CA TYR A 12 7.52 -6.02 3.81
C TYR A 12 6.76 -5.18 4.85
N LEU A 13 5.43 -5.24 4.83
CA LEU A 13 4.58 -4.43 5.71
C LEU A 13 4.31 -5.08 7.07
N LYS A 14 4.70 -6.34 7.27
CA LYS A 14 4.40 -7.06 8.51
C LYS A 14 4.88 -6.30 9.75
N GLU A 15 6.15 -5.91 9.79
CA GLU A 15 6.72 -5.19 10.93
C GLU A 15 6.13 -3.80 11.12
N PRO A 16 6.04 -2.93 10.09
CA PRO A 16 5.39 -1.63 10.22
C PRO A 16 3.94 -1.69 10.69
N ILE A 17 3.15 -2.64 10.17
CA ILE A 17 1.76 -2.81 10.61
C ILE A 17 1.69 -3.37 12.04
N SER A 18 2.59 -4.28 12.41
CA SER A 18 2.68 -4.77 13.79
C SER A 18 2.96 -3.66 14.78
N GLN A 19 3.83 -2.71 14.43
CA GLN A 19 4.08 -1.53 15.26
C GLN A 19 2.81 -0.67 15.43
N ILE A 20 2.12 -0.35 14.32
CA ILE A 20 0.85 0.39 14.38
C ILE A 20 -0.16 -0.33 15.28
N VAL A 21 -0.33 -1.64 15.10
CA VAL A 21 -1.26 -2.46 15.88
C VAL A 21 -0.90 -2.46 17.38
N SER A 22 0.39 -2.51 17.71
CA SER A 22 0.85 -2.50 19.10
C SER A 22 0.53 -1.19 19.86
N GLU A 23 0.39 -0.08 19.15
CA GLU A 23 0.02 1.22 19.70
C GLU A 23 -1.50 1.38 19.87
N LEU A 24 -2.29 0.48 19.28
CA LEU A 24 -3.75 0.55 19.33
C LEU A 24 -4.28 0.01 20.65
N LYS A 25 -5.09 0.83 21.34
CA LYS A 25 -5.87 0.39 22.49
C LYS A 25 -7.24 -0.09 22.00
N LEU A 26 -7.34 -1.37 21.65
CA LEU A 26 -8.56 -1.99 21.12
C LEU A 26 -9.15 -3.00 22.09
N ASN A 27 -10.45 -3.24 21.94
CA ASN A 27 -11.15 -4.33 22.62
C ASN A 27 -11.09 -5.66 21.87
N CYS A 28 -10.14 -5.81 20.94
CA CYS A 28 -9.85 -7.01 20.16
C CYS A 28 -8.36 -7.32 20.20
N ASP A 29 -8.03 -8.55 19.90
CA ASP A 29 -6.65 -9.03 19.74
C ASP A 29 -6.38 -9.13 18.24
N ILE A 30 -5.36 -8.41 17.74
CA ILE A 30 -4.99 -8.41 16.32
C ILE A 30 -3.67 -9.14 16.15
N GLN A 31 -3.69 -10.22 15.37
CA GLN A 31 -2.49 -10.94 14.94
C GLN A 31 -2.11 -10.50 13.52
N VAL A 32 -0.87 -10.01 13.33
CA VAL A 32 -0.37 -9.62 12.02
C VAL A 32 0.38 -10.78 11.38
N VAL A 33 -0.07 -11.21 10.21
CA VAL A 33 0.54 -12.27 9.41
C VAL A 33 0.85 -11.77 8.01
N SER A 34 1.74 -12.45 7.29
CA SER A 34 2.14 -12.02 5.96
C SER A 34 2.11 -13.16 4.95
N TYR A 35 1.86 -12.78 3.69
CA TYR A 35 2.11 -13.64 2.54
C TYR A 35 3.46 -13.29 1.89
N ASN A 36 4.11 -14.28 1.31
CA ASN A 36 5.37 -14.09 0.57
C ASN A 36 5.13 -13.83 -0.92
N LYS A 37 4.09 -14.45 -1.48
CA LYS A 37 3.66 -14.28 -2.85
C LYS A 37 2.18 -13.96 -2.87
N PHE A 38 1.78 -13.05 -3.74
CA PHE A 38 0.38 -12.62 -3.83
C PHE A 38 -0.56 -13.81 -4.06
N ASP A 39 -0.17 -14.76 -4.90
CA ASP A 39 -0.96 -15.95 -5.24
C ASP A 39 -1.25 -16.86 -4.03
N THR A 40 -0.49 -16.75 -2.94
CA THR A 40 -0.69 -17.56 -1.73
C THR A 40 -1.60 -16.89 -0.69
N ILE A 41 -2.17 -15.74 -0.98
CA ILE A 41 -2.94 -14.97 0.01
C ILE A 41 -4.20 -15.71 0.48
N SER A 42 -4.88 -16.43 -0.41
CA SER A 42 -6.06 -17.23 -0.07
C SER A 42 -5.72 -18.41 0.86
N GLU A 43 -4.56 -19.04 0.69
CA GLU A 43 -4.05 -20.10 1.58
C GLU A 43 -3.76 -19.54 2.98
N VAL A 44 -3.18 -18.33 3.06
CA VAL A 44 -2.96 -17.65 4.34
C VAL A 44 -4.29 -17.34 5.01
N TYR A 45 -5.30 -16.82 4.28
CA TYR A 45 -6.63 -16.60 4.81
C TYR A 45 -7.23 -17.89 5.39
N ASP A 46 -7.24 -18.97 4.64
CA ASP A 46 -7.81 -20.27 5.06
C ASP A 46 -7.13 -20.84 6.32
N SER A 47 -5.84 -20.60 6.47
CA SER A 47 -5.07 -21.07 7.63
C SER A 47 -5.56 -20.46 8.95
N TYR A 48 -6.21 -19.29 8.92
CA TYR A 48 -6.68 -18.59 10.11
C TYR A 48 -8.19 -18.49 10.21
N ALA A 49 -8.95 -18.71 9.11
CA ALA A 49 -10.38 -18.46 9.05
C ALA A 49 -11.21 -19.30 10.03
N GLY A 50 -10.69 -20.47 10.48
CA GLY A 50 -11.35 -21.31 11.47
C GLY A 50 -11.32 -20.77 12.92
N ASP A 51 -10.33 -19.93 13.26
CA ASP A 51 -10.07 -19.48 14.64
C ASP A 51 -10.04 -17.94 14.79
N THR A 52 -10.62 -17.20 13.84
CA THR A 52 -10.71 -15.74 13.89
C THR A 52 -12.13 -15.24 13.69
N ASP A 53 -12.45 -14.06 14.19
CA ASP A 53 -13.75 -13.41 14.03
C ASP A 53 -13.80 -12.53 12.77
N GLY A 54 -12.66 -12.07 12.26
CA GLY A 54 -12.59 -11.24 11.05
C GLY A 54 -11.16 -10.95 10.59
N PHE A 55 -11.07 -10.33 9.41
CA PHE A 55 -9.80 -10.05 8.75
C PHE A 55 -9.66 -8.58 8.35
N LEU A 56 -8.47 -8.04 8.60
CA LEU A 56 -7.97 -6.80 8.01
C LEU A 56 -6.98 -7.15 6.89
N ILE A 57 -7.29 -6.76 5.65
CA ILE A 57 -6.46 -7.12 4.49
C ILE A 57 -5.79 -5.86 3.93
N SER A 58 -4.47 -5.93 3.72
CA SER A 58 -3.72 -4.84 3.11
C SER A 58 -4.02 -4.73 1.61
N GLY A 59 -4.90 -3.78 1.25
CA GLY A 59 -5.26 -3.46 -0.13
C GLY A 59 -6.52 -4.14 -0.65
N LYS A 60 -7.32 -3.39 -1.44
CA LYS A 60 -8.56 -3.88 -2.06
C LYS A 60 -8.35 -5.04 -3.01
N ILE A 61 -7.23 -5.06 -3.74
CA ILE A 61 -6.93 -6.14 -4.68
C ILE A 61 -6.67 -7.45 -3.92
N ALA A 62 -5.97 -7.38 -2.81
CA ALA A 62 -5.74 -8.53 -1.94
C ALA A 62 -7.06 -9.06 -1.35
N LYS A 63 -7.95 -8.16 -0.91
CA LYS A 63 -9.31 -8.51 -0.50
C LYS A 63 -10.08 -9.19 -1.63
N ALA A 64 -10.12 -8.59 -2.82
CA ALA A 64 -10.82 -9.14 -3.98
C ALA A 64 -10.28 -10.52 -4.40
N ALA A 65 -8.97 -10.74 -4.31
CA ALA A 65 -8.36 -12.04 -4.59
C ALA A 65 -8.86 -13.12 -3.62
N ILE A 66 -8.97 -12.82 -2.33
CA ILE A 66 -9.56 -13.74 -1.35
C ILE A 66 -11.04 -13.97 -1.67
N GLU A 67 -11.84 -12.91 -1.85
CA GLU A 67 -13.29 -13.02 -2.09
C GLU A 67 -13.65 -13.73 -3.40
N SER A 68 -12.73 -13.79 -4.37
CA SER A 68 -12.91 -14.54 -5.63
C SER A 68 -12.69 -16.04 -5.50
N THR A 69 -12.19 -16.51 -4.36
CA THR A 69 -11.87 -17.92 -4.10
C THR A 69 -12.93 -18.53 -3.18
N ALA A 70 -13.24 -19.80 -3.36
CA ALA A 70 -14.12 -20.53 -2.45
C ALA A 70 -13.38 -20.91 -1.17
N HIS A 71 -13.95 -20.58 0.00
CA HIS A 71 -13.37 -20.83 1.30
C HIS A 71 -14.27 -21.70 2.18
N ALA A 72 -13.67 -22.50 3.07
CA ALA A 72 -14.41 -23.31 4.04
C ALA A 72 -15.13 -22.45 5.09
N TYR A 73 -14.56 -21.29 5.42
CA TYR A 73 -15.12 -20.34 6.38
C TYR A 73 -15.21 -18.95 5.76
N ASN A 74 -16.43 -18.38 5.75
CA ASN A 74 -16.63 -16.99 5.34
C ASN A 74 -16.59 -16.09 6.58
N ARG A 75 -15.47 -15.35 6.74
CA ARG A 75 -15.32 -14.36 7.81
C ARG A 75 -15.46 -12.95 7.23
N PRO A 76 -15.92 -11.98 8.02
CA PRO A 76 -15.90 -10.57 7.60
C PRO A 76 -14.48 -10.13 7.19
N ILE A 77 -14.38 -9.44 6.05
CA ILE A 77 -13.12 -8.92 5.54
C ILE A 77 -13.25 -7.43 5.31
N VAL A 78 -12.37 -6.66 5.94
CA VAL A 78 -12.21 -5.23 5.69
C VAL A 78 -10.81 -4.99 5.12
N SER A 79 -10.71 -4.22 4.04
CA SER A 79 -9.41 -3.82 3.50
C SER A 79 -8.95 -2.50 4.09
N PHE A 80 -7.65 -2.42 4.39
CA PHE A 80 -7.02 -1.14 4.70
C PHE A 80 -6.07 -0.73 3.57
N GLU A 81 -6.03 0.56 3.34
CA GLU A 81 -5.19 1.19 2.33
C GLU A 81 -4.45 2.37 2.94
N ILE A 82 -3.60 3.00 2.15
CA ILE A 82 -2.98 4.27 2.52
C ILE A 82 -4.10 5.31 2.51
N ASP A 83 -4.38 5.89 3.68
CA ASP A 83 -5.33 7.00 3.82
C ASP A 83 -4.64 8.36 3.62
N THR A 84 -5.45 9.40 3.43
CA THR A 84 -4.95 10.77 3.21
C THR A 84 -4.00 11.23 4.33
N ALA A 85 -4.31 10.90 5.59
CA ALA A 85 -3.45 11.26 6.72
C ALA A 85 -2.10 10.54 6.69
N GLY A 86 -2.08 9.26 6.32
CA GLY A 86 -0.86 8.47 6.13
C GLY A 86 0.00 9.04 5.00
N LEU A 87 -0.64 9.45 3.92
CA LEU A 87 0.02 10.05 2.78
C LEU A 87 0.66 11.40 3.13
N TYR A 88 -0.11 12.33 3.74
CA TYR A 88 0.42 13.63 4.17
C TYR A 88 1.54 13.48 5.18
N ARG A 89 1.45 12.51 6.10
CA ARG A 89 2.54 12.22 7.03
C ARG A 89 3.81 11.80 6.28
N ALA A 90 3.71 10.95 5.25
CA ALA A 90 4.86 10.53 4.46
C ALA A 90 5.49 11.70 3.70
N LEU A 91 4.68 12.55 3.07
CA LEU A 91 5.14 13.75 2.37
C LEU A 91 5.77 14.76 3.32
N LEU A 92 5.16 15.02 4.48
CA LEU A 92 5.69 15.96 5.47
C LEU A 92 7.04 15.47 6.01
N ASN A 93 7.16 14.18 6.34
CA ASN A 93 8.43 13.60 6.78
C ASN A 93 9.50 13.71 5.69
N LEU A 94 9.14 13.47 4.44
CA LEU A 94 10.02 13.66 3.30
C LEU A 94 10.58 15.08 3.25
N LEU A 95 9.71 16.08 3.28
CA LEU A 95 10.08 17.51 3.19
C LEU A 95 10.92 17.98 4.39
N ILE A 96 10.61 17.50 5.60
CA ILE A 96 11.37 17.84 6.81
C ILE A 96 12.76 17.23 6.77
N SER A 97 12.86 15.98 6.30
CA SER A 97 14.14 15.24 6.30
C SER A 97 15.09 15.66 5.17
N ASN A 98 14.56 16.28 4.12
CA ASN A 98 15.31 16.59 2.90
C ASN A 98 14.93 17.99 2.39
N ARG A 99 15.58 19.01 2.94
CA ARG A 99 15.24 20.42 2.66
C ARG A 99 15.58 20.90 1.24
N ASP A 100 16.52 20.21 0.59
CA ASP A 100 17.06 20.57 -0.72
C ASP A 100 16.52 19.67 -1.85
N LEU A 101 15.43 18.91 -1.60
CA LEU A 101 14.84 18.05 -2.61
C LEU A 101 14.18 18.84 -3.73
N ASP A 102 14.52 18.46 -4.95
CA ASP A 102 13.79 18.87 -6.14
C ASP A 102 12.53 18.02 -6.29
N MET A 103 11.36 18.64 -6.06
CA MET A 103 10.07 17.95 -6.13
C MET A 103 9.77 17.39 -7.53
N ASP A 104 10.32 17.99 -8.59
CA ASP A 104 10.16 17.50 -9.97
C ASP A 104 10.90 16.18 -10.21
N ARG A 105 11.82 15.81 -9.31
CA ARG A 105 12.61 14.56 -9.36
C ARG A 105 12.10 13.48 -8.41
N ILE A 106 10.96 13.72 -7.74
CA ILE A 106 10.32 12.75 -6.86
C ILE A 106 9.18 12.06 -7.60
N ILE A 107 9.23 10.75 -7.69
CA ILE A 107 8.15 9.96 -8.28
C ILE A 107 7.09 9.65 -7.21
N LEU A 108 5.85 9.99 -7.51
CA LEU A 108 4.68 9.71 -6.68
C LEU A 108 3.83 8.64 -7.38
N ASP A 109 4.18 7.35 -7.23
CA ASP A 109 3.52 6.27 -7.96
C ASP A 109 2.08 5.99 -7.49
N PHE A 110 1.73 6.38 -6.25
CA PHE A 110 0.37 6.25 -5.70
C PHE A 110 -0.65 7.21 -6.34
N LEU A 111 -0.22 8.16 -7.15
CA LEU A 111 -1.10 9.03 -7.91
C LEU A 111 -1.64 8.38 -9.19
N ILE A 112 -1.27 7.14 -9.45
CA ILE A 112 -1.79 6.34 -10.56
C ILE A 112 -3.07 5.66 -10.06
N PRO A 113 -4.26 6.01 -10.56
CA PRO A 113 -5.49 5.38 -10.11
C PRO A 113 -5.54 3.92 -10.58
N ILE A 114 -5.60 3.00 -9.62
CA ILE A 114 -6.07 1.65 -9.83
C ILE A 114 -7.48 1.63 -9.27
N ASP A 115 -8.48 1.43 -10.14
CA ASP A 115 -9.90 1.32 -9.80
C ASP A 115 -10.43 2.21 -8.65
N GLY A 116 -10.80 3.44 -8.98
CA GLY A 116 -11.62 4.29 -8.09
C GLY A 116 -10.89 4.90 -6.89
N GLY A 117 -9.57 4.79 -6.82
CA GLY A 117 -8.74 5.53 -5.86
C GLY A 117 -8.75 7.05 -6.12
N CYS A 118 -8.19 7.82 -5.18
CA CYS A 118 -7.96 9.24 -5.39
C CYS A 118 -7.16 9.44 -6.68
N THR A 119 -7.70 10.19 -7.63
CA THR A 119 -6.97 10.48 -8.85
C THR A 119 -5.81 11.41 -8.54
N ALA A 120 -4.70 11.28 -9.28
CA ALA A 120 -3.58 12.20 -9.19
C ALA A 120 -4.04 13.66 -9.23
N THR A 121 -4.99 13.95 -10.13
CA THR A 121 -5.60 15.28 -10.30
C THR A 121 -6.35 15.74 -9.04
N ALA A 122 -7.14 14.87 -8.41
CA ALA A 122 -7.88 15.22 -7.20
C ALA A 122 -6.94 15.50 -6.03
N PHE A 123 -5.90 14.68 -5.86
CA PHE A 123 -4.89 14.85 -4.83
C PHE A 123 -4.07 16.14 -5.02
N LEU A 124 -3.60 16.38 -6.24
CA LEU A 124 -2.85 17.61 -6.56
C LEU A 124 -3.70 18.86 -6.35
N LYS A 125 -5.01 18.80 -6.68
CA LYS A 125 -5.95 19.90 -6.44
C LYS A 125 -6.14 20.18 -4.94
N GLU A 126 -6.15 19.16 -4.08
CA GLU A 126 -6.19 19.36 -2.63
C GLU A 126 -4.92 20.04 -2.09
N LEU A 127 -3.81 19.92 -2.82
CA LEU A 127 -2.54 20.58 -2.50
C LEU A 127 -2.39 21.96 -3.20
N ASP A 128 -3.44 22.48 -3.83
CA ASP A 128 -3.41 23.70 -4.66
C ASP A 128 -2.36 23.63 -5.80
N ILE A 129 -2.09 22.42 -6.30
CA ILE A 129 -1.18 22.19 -7.42
C ILE A 129 -2.01 22.02 -8.71
N ASP A 130 -1.96 23.04 -9.57
CA ASP A 130 -2.76 23.07 -10.80
C ASP A 130 -2.19 22.25 -11.96
N THR A 131 -0.90 21.87 -11.87
CA THR A 131 -0.20 21.15 -12.94
C THR A 131 0.11 19.72 -12.53
N VAL A 132 -0.30 18.75 -13.38
CA VAL A 132 0.08 17.33 -13.20
C VAL A 132 1.49 17.15 -13.75
N PRO A 133 2.45 16.69 -12.93
CA PRO A 133 3.81 16.41 -13.40
C PRO A 133 3.80 15.49 -14.64
N PRO A 134 4.66 15.72 -15.65
CA PRO A 134 4.63 14.98 -16.92
C PRO A 134 4.74 13.47 -16.80
N HIS A 135 5.51 12.97 -15.82
CA HIS A 135 5.69 11.55 -15.58
C HIS A 135 4.40 10.85 -15.12
N ILE A 136 3.52 11.53 -14.35
CA ILE A 136 2.23 10.97 -13.91
C ILE A 136 1.32 10.72 -15.11
N ASN A 137 1.26 11.65 -16.07
CA ASN A 137 0.45 11.50 -17.27
C ASN A 137 0.88 10.33 -18.18
N ASN A 138 2.17 10.02 -18.22
CA ASN A 138 2.69 8.92 -19.05
C ASN A 138 2.36 7.54 -18.44
N TRP A 139 2.33 7.44 -17.12
CA TRP A 139 2.04 6.18 -16.43
C TRP A 139 0.58 5.78 -16.49
N THR A 140 -0.34 6.73 -16.36
CA THR A 140 -1.79 6.46 -16.43
C THR A 140 -2.24 5.87 -17.76
N LYS A 141 -1.52 6.12 -18.85
CA LYS A 141 -1.83 5.58 -20.19
C LYS A 141 -1.41 4.11 -20.36
N ALA A 142 -0.41 3.64 -19.62
CA ALA A 142 0.16 2.30 -19.76
C ALA A 142 -0.61 1.21 -18.99
N LEU A 143 -1.37 1.56 -17.96
CA LEU A 143 -1.83 0.62 -16.92
C LEU A 143 -3.29 0.13 -17.08
N THR A 144 -4.00 0.50 -18.11
CA THR A 144 -5.47 0.39 -18.18
C THR A 144 -6.05 -1.02 -18.43
N ARG A 145 -5.30 -2.12 -18.49
CA ARG A 145 -5.86 -3.49 -18.73
C ARG A 145 -5.01 -4.68 -18.27
N THR A 146 -4.23 -4.59 -17.21
CA THR A 146 -3.22 -5.63 -16.91
C THR A 146 -3.34 -6.19 -15.48
N SER A 147 -2.89 -7.44 -15.25
CA SER A 147 -2.82 -8.02 -13.90
C SER A 147 -1.89 -7.24 -12.98
N ILE A 148 -2.12 -7.30 -11.65
CA ILE A 148 -1.32 -6.52 -10.70
C ILE A 148 0.18 -6.86 -10.74
N SER A 149 0.54 -8.13 -10.92
CA SER A 149 1.93 -8.56 -11.05
C SER A 149 2.60 -7.98 -12.29
N THR A 150 1.86 -7.82 -13.37
CA THR A 150 2.37 -7.16 -14.59
C THR A 150 2.52 -5.66 -14.39
N ILE A 151 1.62 -5.04 -13.64
CA ILE A 151 1.71 -3.62 -13.25
C ILE A 151 2.94 -3.40 -12.37
N GLU A 152 3.11 -4.20 -11.32
CA GLU A 152 4.27 -4.12 -10.42
C GLU A 152 5.59 -4.29 -11.17
N ASN A 153 5.69 -5.27 -12.07
CA ASN A 153 6.88 -5.49 -12.89
C ASN A 153 7.16 -4.32 -13.85
N HIS A 154 6.11 -3.74 -14.45
CA HIS A 154 6.24 -2.58 -15.32
C HIS A 154 6.72 -1.35 -14.54
N VAL A 155 6.10 -1.06 -13.39
CA VAL A 155 6.48 0.03 -12.50
C VAL A 155 7.92 -0.13 -12.03
N LEU A 156 8.31 -1.33 -11.60
CA LEU A 156 9.68 -1.64 -11.19
C LEU A 156 10.69 -1.37 -12.31
N SER A 157 10.41 -1.89 -13.51
CA SER A 157 11.30 -1.72 -14.66
C SER A 157 11.46 -0.25 -15.04
N GLU A 158 10.39 0.52 -15.00
CA GLU A 158 10.41 1.94 -15.35
C GLU A 158 11.14 2.78 -14.28
N LEU A 159 10.94 2.49 -12.99
CA LEU A 159 11.67 3.14 -11.90
C LEU A 159 13.17 2.86 -11.99
N ILE A 160 13.57 1.62 -12.27
CA ILE A 160 14.98 1.27 -12.48
C ILE A 160 15.57 2.01 -13.69
N ARG A 161 14.82 2.11 -14.80
CA ARG A 161 15.23 2.87 -15.99
C ARG A 161 15.44 4.35 -15.65
N MET A 162 14.48 4.99 -14.98
CA MET A 162 14.56 6.40 -14.59
C MET A 162 15.74 6.66 -13.66
N TRP A 163 15.97 5.78 -12.69
CA TRP A 163 17.10 5.87 -11.78
C TRP A 163 18.45 5.79 -12.52
N ASN A 164 18.61 4.80 -13.40
CA ASN A 164 19.82 4.62 -14.17
C ASN A 164 20.12 5.79 -15.13
N ASN A 165 19.07 6.46 -15.62
CA ASN A 165 19.16 7.64 -16.46
C ASN A 165 19.33 8.95 -15.67
N ASN A 166 19.37 8.89 -14.33
CA ASN A 166 19.39 10.07 -13.46
C ASN A 166 18.18 11.01 -13.68
N GLU A 167 17.01 10.43 -13.93
CA GLU A 167 15.75 11.17 -14.17
C GLU A 167 14.95 11.38 -12.87
N MET A 168 15.34 10.71 -11.76
CA MET A 168 14.69 10.83 -10.45
C MET A 168 15.69 10.71 -9.31
N ASP A 169 15.32 11.21 -8.13
CA ASP A 169 16.11 11.11 -6.90
C ASP A 169 15.52 10.11 -5.90
N MET A 170 14.20 9.92 -5.92
CA MET A 170 13.52 8.97 -5.04
C MET A 170 12.09 8.68 -5.50
N VAL A 171 11.48 7.69 -4.85
CA VAL A 171 10.08 7.32 -5.11
C VAL A 171 9.29 7.15 -3.82
N LEU A 172 8.07 7.70 -3.78
CA LEU A 172 7.02 7.28 -2.87
C LEU A 172 6.21 6.18 -3.55
N CYS A 173 6.40 4.92 -3.10
CA CYS A 173 5.88 3.74 -3.77
C CYS A 173 4.68 3.15 -3.02
N GLN A 174 3.58 2.89 -3.72
CA GLN A 174 2.42 2.19 -3.15
C GLN A 174 2.51 0.66 -3.25
N TYR A 175 3.43 0.13 -4.05
CA TYR A 175 3.58 -1.31 -4.27
C TYR A 175 4.59 -1.90 -3.31
N SER A 176 4.12 -2.48 -2.21
CA SER A 176 5.00 -3.02 -1.17
C SER A 176 5.85 -4.20 -1.64
N ASN A 177 5.38 -4.97 -2.64
CA ASN A 177 6.08 -6.17 -3.12
C ASN A 177 7.36 -5.85 -3.91
N ILE A 178 7.45 -4.68 -4.56
CA ILE A 178 8.64 -4.28 -5.33
C ILE A 178 9.69 -3.50 -4.51
N LEU A 179 9.36 -3.11 -3.28
CA LEU A 179 10.26 -2.31 -2.44
C LEU A 179 11.62 -2.97 -2.17
N PRO A 180 11.71 -4.29 -1.90
CA PRO A 180 12.99 -4.95 -1.72
C PRO A 180 13.89 -4.81 -2.96
N GLU A 181 13.31 -4.94 -4.16
CA GLU A 181 14.03 -4.84 -5.42
C GLU A 181 14.51 -3.41 -5.72
N LEU A 182 13.62 -2.42 -5.49
CA LEU A 182 14.01 -1.00 -5.61
C LEU A 182 15.20 -0.67 -4.71
N ARG A 183 15.18 -1.14 -3.47
CA ARG A 183 16.27 -0.94 -2.51
C ARG A 183 17.55 -1.67 -2.92
N ALA A 184 17.45 -2.88 -3.48
CA ALA A 184 18.59 -3.61 -4.00
C ALA A 184 19.29 -2.86 -5.15
N HIS A 185 18.54 -2.06 -5.93
CA HIS A 185 19.06 -1.15 -6.95
C HIS A 185 19.55 0.20 -6.39
N GLY A 186 19.52 0.40 -5.07
CA GLY A 186 19.97 1.64 -4.42
C GLY A 186 18.98 2.81 -4.59
N ILE A 187 17.74 2.55 -5.00
CA ILE A 187 16.71 3.59 -5.21
C ILE A 187 16.14 4.00 -3.86
N PRO A 188 16.28 5.28 -3.44
CA PRO A 188 15.65 5.78 -2.23
C PRO A 188 14.14 5.66 -2.32
N THR A 189 13.54 4.91 -1.39
CA THR A 189 12.12 4.53 -1.49
C THR A 189 11.41 4.74 -0.17
N ILE A 190 10.27 5.42 -0.21
CA ILE A 190 9.33 5.57 0.91
C ILE A 190 8.04 4.85 0.56
N TYR A 191 7.52 4.05 1.50
CA TYR A 191 6.17 3.50 1.44
C TYR A 191 5.30 4.27 2.43
N PRO A 192 4.24 4.96 1.98
CA PRO A 192 3.31 5.62 2.88
C PRO A 192 2.51 4.57 3.64
N LEU A 193 2.59 4.58 4.97
CA LEU A 193 1.81 3.68 5.82
C LEU A 193 0.44 4.30 6.14
N PRO A 194 -0.61 3.49 6.31
CA PRO A 194 -1.89 3.98 6.81
C PRO A 194 -1.75 4.66 8.15
N SER A 195 -2.64 5.59 8.47
CA SER A 195 -2.66 6.23 9.78
C SER A 195 -3.12 5.25 10.87
N VAL A 196 -2.69 5.51 12.11
CA VAL A 196 -3.11 4.74 13.29
C VAL A 196 -4.63 4.82 13.48
N SER A 197 -5.23 5.99 13.24
CA SER A 197 -6.68 6.19 13.31
C SER A 197 -7.42 5.33 12.29
N HIS A 198 -6.94 5.29 11.04
CA HIS A 198 -7.58 4.49 9.99
C HIS A 198 -7.62 3.00 10.33
N ILE A 199 -6.50 2.42 10.76
CA ILE A 199 -6.46 1.01 11.20
C ILE A 199 -7.37 0.76 12.40
N ARG A 200 -7.43 1.71 13.37
CA ARG A 200 -8.33 1.62 14.52
C ARG A 200 -9.79 1.56 14.11
N ASP A 201 -10.19 2.47 13.23
CA ASP A 201 -11.59 2.59 12.80
C ASP A 201 -12.04 1.33 12.07
N LEU A 202 -11.22 0.81 11.14
CA LEU A 202 -11.48 -0.44 10.44
C LEU A 202 -11.51 -1.67 11.37
N ALA A 203 -10.65 -1.72 12.38
CA ALA A 203 -10.68 -2.81 13.36
C ALA A 203 -11.94 -2.77 14.24
N ASN A 204 -12.54 -1.60 14.44
CA ASN A 204 -13.81 -1.46 15.16
C ASN A 204 -15.03 -1.84 14.32
N GLU A 205 -14.94 -1.82 12.99
CA GLU A 205 -15.99 -2.28 12.06
C GLU A 205 -16.17 -3.82 12.08
N LEU A 206 -15.11 -4.55 12.39
CA LEU A 206 -15.08 -6.02 12.52
C LEU A 206 -15.55 -6.49 13.90
#